data_8b5ba98ef70a7ceb05ec5103bbe58bb6
#
_entry.id   8b5ba98ef70a7ceb05ec5103bbe58bb6
#
_cell.length_a   1.000
_cell.length_b   1.000
_cell.length_c   1.000
_cell.angle_alpha   90.00
_cell.angle_beta   90.00
_cell.angle_gamma   90.00
#
_symmetry.space_group_name_H-M   'P 1'
#
loop_
_entity.id
_entity.type
_entity.pdbx_description
1 polymer ?
#
loop_
_entity_poly.entity_id
_entity_poly.type
_entity_poly.pdbx_seq_one_letter_code
_entity_poly.pdbx_strand_id
1 'polypeptide(L)'
;MSNNTPSFVSRRAAMKASLAGITALAASPSILWAQQSDNTRQILIDQLVKETGLTRASVAAAINQAVYDESIITRIKTPYESRSYAEYRPLFVHPKLAAKGRDYLKKNHDIFATSEKKYGVQKEIIAAILGMETRYGANRGNDAVVSSLYTLATGYPRRAKFFRRELGELLLLCQEEGLDPNQFKGSYAGAFGTTQFIPSSYRAYAVDADGDGKRDVWHSSADIINSVANYFSKHGWDGSRPVAHWLGKESSHKQLAEHAKKGFKDWVKLSDIRHQLPKLDKRWQDDDKVTLIEMTSKKGKEIALVHYNFYVITRWNRSYNYAMAITELAELMDCKACETHA
;
A
#
# COMPACT_ATOMS: atom_id res chain seq x y z
N MET A 1 23.19 88.49 -0.14
CA MET A 1 23.96 88.84 -1.36
C MET A 1 23.75 87.72 -2.40
N SER A 2 23.17 88.18 -3.49
CA SER A 2 23.04 87.70 -4.86
C SER A 2 22.67 86.24 -5.10
N ASN A 3 21.43 85.94 -5.47
CA ASN A 3 20.88 85.86 -6.83
C ASN A 3 21.80 85.16 -7.84
N ASN A 4 21.31 83.99 -8.38
CA ASN A 4 21.09 83.89 -9.80
C ASN A 4 20.37 82.61 -10.21
N THR A 5 19.18 82.70 -10.70
CA THR A 5 18.59 81.80 -11.73
C THR A 5 19.17 82.12 -13.10
N PRO A 6 19.26 81.21 -14.01
CA PRO A 6 18.52 81.36 -15.28
C PRO A 6 17.97 80.04 -15.83
N SER A 7 16.76 80.14 -16.27
CA SER A 7 16.23 80.27 -17.62
C SER A 7 16.12 79.04 -18.50
N PHE A 8 14.90 78.75 -18.85
CA PHE A 8 14.40 77.88 -19.90
C PHE A 8 15.14 77.98 -21.23
N VAL A 9 15.46 76.87 -21.88
CA VAL A 9 15.52 76.78 -23.35
C VAL A 9 14.81 75.56 -23.84
N SER A 10 13.73 75.71 -24.52
CA SER A 10 13.03 74.81 -25.39
C SER A 10 13.87 74.44 -26.62
N ARG A 11 14.00 73.19 -26.98
CA ARG A 11 14.21 72.77 -28.40
C ARG A 11 13.54 71.46 -28.68
N ARG A 12 12.45 71.52 -29.46
CA ARG A 12 11.92 70.43 -30.25
C ARG A 12 12.96 70.03 -31.29
N ALA A 13 13.38 68.76 -31.25
CA ALA A 13 13.98 68.12 -32.41
C ALA A 13 13.34 66.72 -32.57
N ALA A 14 12.64 66.58 -33.67
CA ALA A 14 12.03 65.34 -34.11
C ALA A 14 13.11 64.36 -34.55
N MET A 15 13.11 63.17 -33.95
CA MET A 15 13.75 62.01 -34.56
C MET A 15 12.68 60.91 -34.69
N LYS A 16 12.31 60.62 -35.91
CA LYS A 16 11.56 59.44 -36.31
C LYS A 16 12.50 58.22 -36.09
N ALA A 17 12.25 57.45 -35.03
CA ALA A 17 12.84 56.10 -34.91
C ALA A 17 11.72 55.10 -35.10
N SER A 18 11.86 54.29 -36.11
CA SER A 18 10.96 53.17 -36.45
C SER A 18 10.92 52.18 -35.27
N LEU A 19 9.76 52.07 -34.57
CA LEU A 19 9.49 50.95 -33.69
C LEU A 19 9.20 49.72 -34.56
N ALA A 20 10.19 48.87 -34.76
CA ALA A 20 9.93 47.47 -35.09
C ALA A 20 9.35 46.83 -33.82
N GLY A 21 8.04 46.62 -33.78
CA GLY A 21 7.35 45.98 -32.68
C GLY A 21 7.77 44.52 -32.61
N ILE A 22 8.61 44.17 -31.66
CA ILE A 22 8.74 42.77 -31.17
C ILE A 22 7.51 42.56 -30.30
N THR A 23 6.44 42.01 -30.86
CA THR A 23 5.35 41.41 -30.11
C THR A 23 5.89 40.11 -29.48
N ALA A 24 6.45 40.23 -28.27
CA ALA A 24 6.62 39.09 -27.42
C ALA A 24 5.22 38.58 -27.09
N LEU A 25 4.77 37.53 -27.78
CA LEU A 25 3.60 36.73 -27.39
C LEU A 25 3.92 36.16 -26.01
N ALA A 26 3.51 36.88 -24.97
CA ALA A 26 3.45 36.31 -23.62
C ALA A 26 2.44 35.17 -23.69
N ALA A 27 2.93 33.95 -23.73
CA ALA A 27 2.08 32.75 -23.65
C ALA A 27 1.23 32.88 -22.36
N SER A 28 -0.10 32.76 -22.49
CA SER A 28 -0.98 32.80 -21.34
C SER A 28 -0.57 31.70 -20.35
N PRO A 29 -0.73 31.92 -19.03
CA PRO A 29 -0.37 30.91 -18.02
C PRO A 29 -0.94 29.51 -18.30
N SER A 30 -2.16 29.45 -18.87
CA SER A 30 -2.79 28.18 -19.28
C SER A 30 -2.02 27.43 -20.39
N ILE A 31 -1.42 28.14 -21.34
CA ILE A 31 -0.59 27.54 -22.40
C ILE A 31 0.72 27.00 -21.82
N LEU A 32 1.35 27.71 -20.89
CA LEU A 32 2.55 27.26 -20.20
C LEU A 32 2.29 26.03 -19.35
N TRP A 33 1.18 25.98 -18.64
CA TRP A 33 0.77 24.80 -17.85
C TRP A 33 0.48 23.59 -18.75
N ALA A 34 -0.23 23.75 -19.84
CA ALA A 34 -0.50 22.69 -20.80
C ALA A 34 0.80 22.14 -21.41
N GLN A 35 1.71 23.00 -21.81
CA GLN A 35 2.99 22.62 -22.39
C GLN A 35 3.92 21.92 -21.37
N GLN A 36 3.90 22.34 -20.10
CA GLN A 36 4.65 21.70 -19.02
C GLN A 36 4.09 20.32 -18.70
N SER A 37 2.75 20.15 -18.70
CA SER A 37 2.09 18.87 -18.48
C SER A 37 2.39 17.87 -19.60
N ASP A 38 2.40 18.32 -20.85
CA ASP A 38 2.73 17.49 -22.02
C ASP A 38 4.20 17.05 -22.00
N ASN A 39 5.11 17.94 -21.65
CA ASN A 39 6.53 17.58 -21.53
C ASN A 39 6.76 16.53 -20.41
N THR A 40 6.14 16.70 -19.27
CA THR A 40 6.19 15.71 -18.16
C THR A 40 5.67 14.35 -18.61
N ARG A 41 4.57 14.32 -19.35
CA ARG A 41 3.97 13.12 -19.90
C ARG A 41 4.91 12.41 -20.90
N GLN A 42 5.53 13.17 -21.84
CA GLN A 42 6.46 12.60 -22.81
C GLN A 42 7.70 12.03 -22.14
N ILE A 43 8.27 12.73 -21.14
CA ILE A 43 9.40 12.23 -20.34
C ILE A 43 9.03 10.92 -19.64
N LEU A 44 7.83 10.82 -19.05
CA LEU A 44 7.38 9.60 -18.40
C LEU A 44 7.22 8.45 -19.40
N ILE A 45 6.65 8.72 -20.59
CA ILE A 45 6.52 7.72 -21.66
C ILE A 45 7.91 7.20 -22.06
N ASP A 46 8.90 8.08 -22.28
CA ASP A 46 10.25 7.69 -22.65
C ASP A 46 10.91 6.81 -21.57
N GLN A 47 10.72 7.17 -20.30
CA GLN A 47 11.23 6.39 -19.17
C GLN A 47 10.58 5.01 -19.10
N LEU A 48 9.26 4.93 -19.26
CA LEU A 48 8.52 3.65 -19.23
C LEU A 48 8.93 2.75 -20.41
N VAL A 49 9.05 3.28 -21.62
CA VAL A 49 9.56 2.53 -22.78
C VAL A 49 10.93 1.93 -22.50
N LYS A 50 11.84 2.74 -21.95
CA LYS A 50 13.20 2.29 -21.60
C LYS A 50 13.20 1.22 -20.49
N GLU A 51 12.33 1.38 -19.46
CA GLU A 51 12.30 0.49 -18.30
C GLU A 51 11.57 -0.82 -18.58
N THR A 52 10.55 -0.82 -19.46
CA THR A 52 9.70 -1.98 -19.72
C THR A 52 10.04 -2.73 -21.02
N GLY A 53 10.67 -2.07 -21.99
CA GLY A 53 10.86 -2.61 -23.34
C GLY A 53 9.59 -2.63 -24.21
N LEU A 54 8.49 -2.08 -23.71
CA LEU A 54 7.22 -1.97 -24.44
C LEU A 54 7.36 -0.95 -25.59
N THR A 55 6.52 -1.10 -26.63
CA THR A 55 6.50 -0.14 -27.73
C THR A 55 6.03 1.23 -27.25
N ARG A 56 6.59 2.31 -27.83
CA ARG A 56 6.15 3.67 -27.52
C ARG A 56 4.65 3.85 -27.75
N ALA A 57 4.10 3.26 -28.80
CA ALA A 57 2.67 3.34 -29.13
C ALA A 57 1.79 2.76 -28.02
N SER A 58 2.16 1.58 -27.50
CA SER A 58 1.40 0.91 -26.43
C SER A 58 1.49 1.71 -25.10
N VAL A 59 2.68 2.18 -24.72
CA VAL A 59 2.85 3.01 -23.53
C VAL A 59 2.09 4.34 -23.67
N ALA A 60 2.20 5.02 -24.80
CA ALA A 60 1.51 6.27 -25.05
C ALA A 60 -0.02 6.11 -25.04
N ALA A 61 -0.56 5.02 -25.60
CA ALA A 61 -1.98 4.74 -25.58
C ALA A 61 -2.58 4.69 -24.16
N ALA A 62 -1.85 4.11 -23.20
CA ALA A 62 -2.25 4.08 -21.79
C ALA A 62 -2.05 5.45 -21.11
N ILE A 63 -0.87 6.05 -21.25
CA ILE A 63 -0.50 7.25 -20.51
C ILE A 63 -1.24 8.49 -21.00
N ASN A 64 -1.58 8.59 -22.28
CA ASN A 64 -2.34 9.72 -22.82
C ASN A 64 -3.78 9.82 -22.28
N GLN A 65 -4.34 8.72 -21.81
CA GLN A 65 -5.65 8.68 -21.15
C GLN A 65 -5.57 8.95 -19.63
N ALA A 66 -4.37 8.92 -19.04
CA ALA A 66 -4.19 9.18 -17.61
C ALA A 66 -4.51 10.63 -17.27
N VAL A 67 -5.30 10.82 -16.21
CA VAL A 67 -5.67 12.13 -15.68
C VAL A 67 -4.91 12.37 -14.37
N TYR A 68 -4.27 13.52 -14.25
CA TYR A 68 -3.65 13.95 -13.00
C TYR A 68 -4.73 14.40 -12.01
N ASP A 69 -4.67 13.88 -10.78
CA ASP A 69 -5.63 14.17 -9.71
C ASP A 69 -4.90 14.57 -8.43
N GLU A 70 -4.89 15.87 -8.10
CA GLU A 70 -4.26 16.40 -6.90
C GLU A 70 -4.84 15.82 -5.60
N SER A 71 -6.09 15.36 -5.60
CA SER A 71 -6.70 14.75 -4.42
C SER A 71 -5.97 13.45 -3.99
N ILE A 72 -5.35 12.74 -4.93
CA ILE A 72 -4.52 11.57 -4.68
C ILE A 72 -3.28 11.95 -3.86
N ILE A 73 -2.65 13.08 -4.20
CA ILE A 73 -1.48 13.59 -3.45
C ILE A 73 -1.86 13.95 -2.02
N THR A 74 -3.06 14.47 -1.80
CA THR A 74 -3.57 14.77 -0.46
C THR A 74 -3.84 13.49 0.33
N ARG A 75 -4.50 12.51 -0.28
CA ARG A 75 -4.83 11.22 0.36
C ARG A 75 -3.58 10.42 0.75
N ILE A 76 -2.54 10.38 -0.08
CA ILE A 76 -1.31 9.60 0.19
C ILE A 76 -0.48 10.17 1.35
N LYS A 77 -0.67 11.45 1.71
CA LYS A 77 0.04 12.12 2.81
C LYS A 77 -0.57 11.84 4.19
N THR A 78 -1.81 11.34 4.26
CA THR A 78 -2.57 11.14 5.51
C THR A 78 -3.09 9.70 5.63
N PRO A 79 -2.20 8.68 5.69
CA PRO A 79 -2.63 7.29 5.77
C PRO A 79 -3.26 6.98 7.15
N TYR A 80 -4.24 6.08 7.17
CA TYR A 80 -4.89 5.61 8.41
C TYR A 80 -3.91 4.94 9.37
N GLU A 81 -2.87 4.33 8.87
CA GLU A 81 -1.82 3.63 9.62
C GLU A 81 -0.98 4.56 10.50
N SER A 82 -1.05 5.89 10.31
CA SER A 82 -0.40 6.89 11.16
C SER A 82 -1.08 7.10 12.52
N ARG A 83 -2.30 6.56 12.71
CA ARG A 83 -3.06 6.63 13.96
C ARG A 83 -2.45 5.72 15.03
N SER A 84 -2.81 5.95 16.30
CA SER A 84 -2.52 5.00 17.36
C SER A 84 -3.28 3.67 17.15
N TYR A 85 -2.78 2.56 17.70
CA TYR A 85 -3.50 1.29 17.61
C TYR A 85 -4.87 1.35 18.30
N ALA A 86 -4.99 2.15 19.35
CA ALA A 86 -6.27 2.40 20.02
C ALA A 86 -7.37 2.93 19.08
N GLU A 87 -6.97 3.78 18.13
CA GLU A 87 -7.87 4.38 17.13
C GLU A 87 -8.02 3.49 15.89
N TYR A 88 -6.96 2.77 15.52
CA TYR A 88 -6.94 1.91 14.32
C TYR A 88 -7.74 0.61 14.52
N ARG A 89 -7.54 -0.06 15.65
CA ARG A 89 -8.13 -1.37 15.97
C ARG A 89 -9.64 -1.46 15.75
N PRO A 90 -10.47 -0.51 16.27
CA PRO A 90 -11.93 -0.59 16.13
C PRO A 90 -12.46 -0.53 14.70
N LEU A 91 -11.65 -0.04 13.75
CA LEU A 91 -12.04 0.07 12.35
C LEU A 91 -12.12 -1.31 11.67
N PHE A 92 -11.37 -2.29 12.20
CA PHE A 92 -11.19 -3.60 11.56
C PHE A 92 -11.46 -4.78 12.51
N VAL A 93 -11.07 -4.67 13.79
CA VAL A 93 -11.21 -5.77 14.74
C VAL A 93 -12.53 -5.62 15.50
N HIS A 94 -13.60 -6.18 14.93
CA HIS A 94 -14.93 -6.14 15.52
C HIS A 94 -15.79 -7.34 15.07
N PRO A 95 -16.80 -7.74 15.88
CA PRO A 95 -17.60 -8.95 15.65
C PRO A 95 -18.24 -9.03 14.25
N LYS A 96 -18.73 -7.89 13.73
CA LYS A 96 -19.39 -7.85 12.42
C LYS A 96 -18.44 -8.23 11.26
N LEU A 97 -17.16 -7.82 11.29
CA LEU A 97 -16.21 -8.19 10.25
C LEU A 97 -15.76 -9.64 10.43
N ALA A 98 -15.56 -10.08 11.69
CA ALA A 98 -15.24 -11.48 12.00
C ALA A 98 -16.36 -12.44 11.57
N ALA A 99 -17.64 -12.08 11.79
CA ALA A 99 -18.77 -12.88 11.32
C ALA A 99 -18.77 -13.03 9.79
N LYS A 100 -18.59 -11.93 9.05
CA LYS A 100 -18.41 -11.99 7.58
C LYS A 100 -17.22 -12.86 7.16
N GLY A 101 -16.15 -12.86 7.96
CA GLY A 101 -14.98 -13.72 7.73
C GLY A 101 -15.33 -15.19 7.89
N ARG A 102 -16.05 -15.57 8.92
CA ARG A 102 -16.53 -16.93 9.12
C ARG A 102 -17.45 -17.39 7.97
N ASP A 103 -18.36 -16.52 7.52
CA ASP A 103 -19.21 -16.82 6.36
C ASP A 103 -18.39 -17.04 5.09
N TYR A 104 -17.36 -16.20 4.88
CA TYR A 104 -16.47 -16.34 3.74
C TYR A 104 -15.63 -17.63 3.79
N LEU A 105 -15.11 -17.97 4.97
CA LEU A 105 -14.42 -19.25 5.23
C LEU A 105 -15.33 -20.45 4.96
N LYS A 106 -16.57 -20.41 5.45
CA LYS A 106 -17.56 -21.46 5.22
C LYS A 106 -17.93 -21.61 3.75
N LYS A 107 -18.18 -20.50 3.06
CA LYS A 107 -18.54 -20.49 1.62
C LYS A 107 -17.42 -21.07 0.75
N ASN A 108 -16.16 -20.86 1.11
CA ASN A 108 -14.99 -21.27 0.30
C ASN A 108 -14.18 -22.37 0.98
N HIS A 109 -14.83 -23.21 1.80
CA HIS A 109 -14.20 -24.20 2.68
C HIS A 109 -13.14 -25.07 1.94
N ASP A 110 -13.47 -25.65 0.81
CA ASP A 110 -12.61 -26.59 0.10
C ASP A 110 -11.40 -25.88 -0.54
N ILE A 111 -11.61 -24.63 -1.02
CA ILE A 111 -10.53 -23.79 -1.56
C ILE A 111 -9.54 -23.46 -0.43
N PHE A 112 -10.03 -23.05 0.75
CA PHE A 112 -9.17 -22.77 1.90
C PHE A 112 -8.42 -24.01 2.38
N ALA A 113 -9.08 -25.16 2.49
CA ALA A 113 -8.44 -26.41 2.91
C ALA A 113 -7.30 -26.82 1.95
N THR A 114 -7.53 -26.72 0.64
CA THR A 114 -6.52 -26.99 -0.38
C THR A 114 -5.38 -25.98 -0.34
N SER A 115 -5.70 -24.69 -0.18
CA SER A 115 -4.72 -23.62 -0.11
C SER A 115 -3.83 -23.73 1.13
N GLU A 116 -4.42 -24.01 2.31
CA GLU A 116 -3.70 -24.20 3.56
C GLU A 116 -2.73 -25.39 3.48
N LYS A 117 -3.19 -26.51 2.91
CA LYS A 117 -2.33 -27.68 2.66
C LYS A 117 -1.17 -27.37 1.71
N LYS A 118 -1.41 -26.57 0.67
CA LYS A 118 -0.42 -26.25 -0.38
C LYS A 118 0.62 -25.22 0.08
N TYR A 119 0.19 -24.19 0.80
CA TYR A 119 1.01 -23.02 1.11
C TYR A 119 1.40 -22.90 2.59
N GLY A 120 0.77 -23.69 3.47
CA GLY A 120 1.03 -23.65 4.91
C GLY A 120 0.56 -22.37 5.62
N VAL A 121 -0.38 -21.62 5.04
CA VAL A 121 -0.91 -20.37 5.62
C VAL A 121 -2.31 -20.62 6.16
N GLN A 122 -2.53 -20.29 7.44
CA GLN A 122 -3.83 -20.52 8.08
C GLN A 122 -4.93 -19.73 7.36
N LYS A 123 -6.05 -20.39 7.16
CA LYS A 123 -7.21 -19.83 6.45
C LYS A 123 -7.75 -18.54 7.09
N GLU A 124 -7.68 -18.43 8.43
CA GLU A 124 -8.12 -17.24 9.18
C GLU A 124 -7.24 -16.02 8.86
N ILE A 125 -5.93 -16.21 8.66
CA ILE A 125 -5.01 -15.13 8.26
C ILE A 125 -5.35 -14.64 6.85
N ILE A 126 -5.55 -15.56 5.90
CA ILE A 126 -5.93 -15.19 4.52
C ILE A 126 -7.28 -14.45 4.55
N ALA A 127 -8.26 -14.96 5.29
CA ALA A 127 -9.57 -14.34 5.41
C ALA A 127 -9.49 -12.96 6.09
N ALA A 128 -8.62 -12.78 7.10
CA ALA A 128 -8.41 -11.48 7.76
C ALA A 128 -7.82 -10.44 6.77
N ILE A 129 -6.85 -10.82 5.95
CA ILE A 129 -6.31 -9.97 4.87
C ILE A 129 -7.43 -9.53 3.93
N LEU A 130 -8.19 -10.47 3.37
CA LEU A 130 -9.27 -10.17 2.41
C LEU A 130 -10.40 -9.33 3.04
N GLY A 131 -10.66 -9.54 4.33
CA GLY A 131 -11.61 -8.75 5.11
C GLY A 131 -11.17 -7.30 5.30
N MET A 132 -9.92 -7.08 5.64
CA MET A 132 -9.34 -5.75 5.85
C MET A 132 -9.17 -4.99 4.54
N GLU A 133 -8.71 -5.64 3.48
CA GLU A 133 -8.44 -5.00 2.19
C GLU A 133 -9.73 -4.54 1.50
N THR A 134 -10.69 -5.42 1.35
CA THR A 134 -11.86 -5.14 0.50
C THR A 134 -13.19 -5.55 1.09
N ARG A 135 -13.23 -5.96 2.37
CA ARG A 135 -14.42 -6.57 2.98
C ARG A 135 -14.95 -7.73 2.12
N TYR A 136 -14.03 -8.61 1.73
CA TYR A 136 -14.28 -9.78 0.87
C TYR A 136 -14.78 -9.40 -0.53
N GLY A 137 -14.15 -8.38 -1.15
CA GLY A 137 -14.47 -7.91 -2.50
C GLY A 137 -15.60 -6.89 -2.59
N ALA A 138 -16.22 -6.48 -1.46
CA ALA A 138 -17.28 -5.49 -1.44
C ALA A 138 -16.80 -4.05 -1.72
N ASN A 139 -15.51 -3.76 -1.46
CA ASN A 139 -14.92 -2.45 -1.69
C ASN A 139 -13.50 -2.60 -2.26
N ARG A 140 -13.36 -2.58 -3.56
CA ARG A 140 -12.08 -2.72 -4.27
C ARG A 140 -11.44 -1.39 -4.66
N GLY A 141 -12.10 -0.25 -4.33
CA GLY A 141 -11.72 1.08 -4.80
C GLY A 141 -12.28 1.39 -6.19
N ASN A 142 -12.39 2.69 -6.49
CA ASN A 142 -12.99 3.20 -7.73
C ASN A 142 -12.05 4.14 -8.50
N ASP A 143 -10.85 4.41 -7.98
CA ASP A 143 -9.87 5.25 -8.66
C ASP A 143 -9.36 4.51 -9.93
N ALA A 144 -9.15 5.23 -11.03
CA ALA A 144 -8.49 4.67 -12.20
C ALA A 144 -7.02 4.42 -11.89
N VAL A 145 -6.58 3.16 -11.90
CA VAL A 145 -5.23 2.75 -11.44
C VAL A 145 -4.13 3.43 -12.25
N VAL A 146 -4.29 3.54 -13.58
CA VAL A 146 -3.33 4.26 -14.44
C VAL A 146 -3.20 5.72 -14.02
N SER A 147 -4.33 6.42 -13.81
CA SER A 147 -4.34 7.82 -13.39
C SER A 147 -3.76 8.01 -11.98
N SER A 148 -4.04 7.07 -11.07
CA SER A 148 -3.47 7.08 -9.71
C SER A 148 -1.96 6.95 -9.74
N LEU A 149 -1.44 5.96 -10.46
CA LEU A 149 0.01 5.73 -10.58
C LEU A 149 0.70 6.84 -11.36
N TYR A 150 0.07 7.37 -12.43
CA TYR A 150 0.53 8.54 -13.17
C TYR A 150 0.69 9.76 -12.27
N THR A 151 -0.36 10.09 -11.51
CA THR A 151 -0.36 11.21 -10.57
C THR A 151 0.76 11.08 -9.53
N LEU A 152 0.91 9.89 -8.95
CA LEU A 152 1.93 9.64 -7.94
C LEU A 152 3.35 9.59 -8.51
N ALA A 153 3.52 9.11 -9.75
CA ALA A 153 4.81 9.10 -10.44
C ALA A 153 5.30 10.49 -10.82
N THR A 154 4.38 11.42 -11.10
CA THR A 154 4.71 12.79 -11.56
C THR A 154 4.59 13.84 -10.46
N GLY A 155 3.65 13.67 -9.52
CA GLY A 155 3.31 14.67 -8.50
C GLY A 155 3.77 14.33 -7.08
N TYR A 156 4.38 13.14 -6.81
CA TYR A 156 4.84 12.75 -5.48
C TYR A 156 6.35 12.43 -5.43
N PRO A 157 7.24 13.45 -5.41
CA PRO A 157 8.69 13.28 -5.59
C PRO A 157 9.33 12.27 -4.66
N ARG A 158 8.87 12.20 -3.38
CA ARG A 158 9.39 11.28 -2.35
C ARG A 158 9.36 9.82 -2.79
N ARG A 159 8.38 9.40 -3.62
CA ARG A 159 8.20 8.03 -4.10
C ARG A 159 7.95 7.94 -5.61
N ALA A 160 8.23 8.98 -6.38
CA ALA A 160 7.97 9.03 -7.81
C ALA A 160 8.58 7.83 -8.56
N LYS A 161 9.84 7.48 -8.27
CA LYS A 161 10.50 6.30 -8.87
C LYS A 161 9.76 4.99 -8.57
N PHE A 162 9.23 4.83 -7.35
CA PHE A 162 8.47 3.64 -6.99
C PHE A 162 7.17 3.56 -7.80
N PHE A 163 6.39 4.64 -7.85
CA PHE A 163 5.11 4.64 -8.56
C PHE A 163 5.28 4.55 -10.08
N ARG A 164 6.36 5.13 -10.65
CA ARG A 164 6.71 4.92 -12.06
C ARG A 164 6.99 3.45 -12.34
N ARG A 165 7.75 2.75 -11.49
CA ARG A 165 7.96 1.32 -11.63
C ARG A 165 6.65 0.55 -11.56
N GLU A 166 5.77 0.84 -10.60
CA GLU A 166 4.47 0.17 -10.51
C GLU A 166 3.60 0.44 -11.75
N LEU A 167 3.69 1.63 -12.34
CA LEU A 167 3.03 1.94 -13.61
C LEU A 167 3.59 1.09 -14.76
N GLY A 168 4.92 0.92 -14.83
CA GLY A 168 5.57 0.00 -15.77
C GLY A 168 5.12 -1.44 -15.59
N GLU A 169 5.05 -1.93 -14.33
CA GLU A 169 4.58 -3.27 -13.99
C GLU A 169 3.11 -3.48 -14.39
N LEU A 170 2.25 -2.43 -14.26
CA LEU A 170 0.86 -2.47 -14.74
C LEU A 170 0.80 -2.66 -16.26
N LEU A 171 1.60 -1.91 -17.00
CA LEU A 171 1.62 -2.02 -18.46
C LEU A 171 2.11 -3.39 -18.92
N LEU A 172 3.13 -3.94 -18.25
CA LEU A 172 3.65 -5.27 -18.53
C LEU A 172 2.62 -6.36 -18.23
N LEU A 173 1.97 -6.32 -17.06
CA LEU A 173 0.93 -7.31 -16.74
C LEU A 173 -0.24 -7.26 -17.72
N CYS A 174 -0.63 -6.05 -18.15
CA CYS A 174 -1.72 -5.91 -19.13
C CYS A 174 -1.34 -6.49 -20.50
N GLN A 175 -0.08 -6.35 -20.92
CA GLN A 175 0.41 -7.01 -22.13
C GLN A 175 0.43 -8.53 -21.97
N GLU A 176 0.88 -9.05 -20.83
CA GLU A 176 0.96 -10.49 -20.53
C GLU A 176 -0.43 -11.15 -20.52
N GLU A 177 -1.41 -10.47 -19.92
CA GLU A 177 -2.77 -11.00 -19.75
C GLU A 177 -3.75 -10.59 -20.86
N GLY A 178 -3.30 -9.78 -21.83
CA GLY A 178 -4.19 -9.26 -22.89
C GLY A 178 -5.26 -8.29 -22.38
N LEU A 179 -4.97 -7.50 -21.34
CA LEU A 179 -5.91 -6.59 -20.67
C LEU A 179 -5.64 -5.12 -21.05
N ASP A 180 -6.68 -4.29 -20.98
CA ASP A 180 -6.57 -2.85 -21.16
C ASP A 180 -6.24 -2.17 -19.80
N PRO A 181 -5.06 -1.54 -19.66
CA PRO A 181 -4.66 -0.90 -18.41
C PRO A 181 -5.62 0.22 -17.96
N ASN A 182 -6.35 0.85 -18.87
CA ASN A 182 -7.27 1.95 -18.55
C ASN A 182 -8.60 1.47 -17.93
N GLN A 183 -8.89 0.18 -17.99
CA GLN A 183 -10.08 -0.41 -17.35
C GLN A 183 -9.88 -0.77 -15.90
N PHE A 184 -8.63 -0.75 -15.40
CA PHE A 184 -8.34 -1.10 -14.01
C PHE A 184 -8.89 -0.05 -13.04
N LYS A 185 -9.75 -0.50 -12.14
CA LYS A 185 -10.23 0.25 -10.97
C LYS A 185 -9.58 -0.29 -9.71
N GLY A 186 -9.28 0.59 -8.77
CA GLY A 186 -8.61 0.20 -7.54
C GLY A 186 -8.51 1.36 -6.54
N SER A 187 -7.49 1.30 -5.69
CA SER A 187 -7.21 2.36 -4.71
C SER A 187 -6.45 3.52 -5.32
N TYR A 188 -6.51 4.68 -4.66
CA TYR A 188 -5.72 5.86 -5.01
C TYR A 188 -4.19 5.63 -5.01
N ALA A 189 -3.72 4.55 -4.39
CA ALA A 189 -2.31 4.17 -4.38
C ALA A 189 -1.93 3.14 -5.46
N GLY A 190 -2.88 2.78 -6.34
CA GLY A 190 -2.66 1.87 -7.46
C GLY A 190 -2.81 0.39 -7.13
N ALA A 191 -3.35 0.03 -5.97
CA ALA A 191 -3.69 -1.34 -5.64
C ALA A 191 -5.06 -1.72 -6.22
N PHE A 192 -5.24 -3.00 -6.64
CA PHE A 192 -6.47 -3.42 -7.32
C PHE A 192 -6.88 -4.87 -6.97
N GLY A 193 -8.07 -5.22 -7.41
CA GLY A 193 -8.68 -6.52 -7.19
C GLY A 193 -9.13 -6.73 -5.73
N THR A 194 -9.61 -7.93 -5.42
CA THR A 194 -10.02 -8.30 -4.06
C THR A 194 -8.83 -8.42 -3.12
N THR A 195 -7.66 -8.77 -3.66
CA THR A 195 -6.38 -8.85 -2.94
C THR A 195 -5.75 -7.50 -2.64
N GLN A 196 -6.13 -6.42 -3.33
CA GLN A 196 -5.44 -5.13 -3.29
C GLN A 196 -3.93 -5.26 -3.56
N PHE A 197 -3.56 -6.12 -4.50
CA PHE A 197 -2.19 -6.16 -4.99
C PHE A 197 -1.84 -4.88 -5.74
N ILE A 198 -0.64 -4.36 -5.52
CA ILE A 198 -0.01 -3.43 -6.46
C ILE A 198 0.48 -4.21 -7.68
N PRO A 199 0.69 -3.58 -8.85
CA PRO A 199 1.04 -4.27 -10.10
C PRO A 199 2.22 -5.24 -9.97
N SER A 200 3.32 -4.83 -9.33
CA SER A 200 4.48 -5.70 -9.12
C SER A 200 4.15 -6.93 -8.24
N SER A 201 3.28 -6.78 -7.24
CA SER A 201 2.85 -7.89 -6.41
C SER A 201 1.94 -8.85 -7.17
N TYR A 202 1.04 -8.35 -8.02
CA TYR A 202 0.22 -9.20 -8.89
C TYR A 202 1.11 -10.05 -9.79
N ARG A 203 2.06 -9.45 -10.53
CA ARG A 203 2.95 -10.19 -11.42
C ARG A 203 3.79 -11.24 -10.71
N ALA A 204 4.22 -10.95 -9.47
CA ALA A 204 5.08 -11.84 -8.72
C ALA A 204 4.33 -12.97 -7.97
N TYR A 205 3.09 -12.73 -7.55
CA TYR A 205 2.42 -13.60 -6.59
C TYR A 205 1.02 -14.06 -6.96
N ALA A 206 0.33 -13.39 -7.91
CA ALA A 206 -0.96 -13.87 -8.38
C ALA A 206 -0.82 -15.22 -9.08
N VAL A 207 -1.74 -16.14 -8.81
CA VAL A 207 -1.76 -17.49 -9.35
C VAL A 207 -3.11 -17.80 -9.99
N ASP A 208 -3.10 -18.55 -11.08
CA ASP A 208 -4.23 -19.24 -11.64
C ASP A 208 -4.40 -20.55 -10.88
N ALA A 209 -5.36 -20.61 -9.98
CA ALA A 209 -5.55 -21.73 -9.07
C ALA A 209 -6.71 -22.66 -9.48
N ASP A 210 -7.65 -22.19 -10.33
CA ASP A 210 -8.70 -23.00 -10.91
C ASP A 210 -8.33 -23.55 -12.30
N GLY A 211 -7.21 -23.09 -12.88
CA GLY A 211 -6.64 -23.62 -14.12
C GLY A 211 -7.34 -23.15 -15.38
N ASP A 212 -8.05 -22.02 -15.34
CA ASP A 212 -8.76 -21.45 -16.50
C ASP A 212 -7.86 -20.65 -17.46
N GLY A 213 -6.55 -20.52 -17.13
CA GLY A 213 -5.54 -19.80 -17.90
C GLY A 213 -5.48 -18.30 -17.56
N LYS A 214 -6.14 -17.84 -16.50
CA LYS A 214 -6.15 -16.45 -16.03
C LYS A 214 -5.79 -16.36 -14.56
N ARG A 215 -5.29 -15.22 -14.13
CA ARG A 215 -5.05 -14.91 -12.71
C ARG A 215 -6.09 -13.91 -12.20
N ASP A 216 -7.36 -14.36 -12.04
CA ASP A 216 -8.48 -13.49 -11.73
C ASP A 216 -8.58 -13.17 -10.23
N VAL A 217 -7.86 -12.11 -9.79
CA VAL A 217 -7.94 -11.60 -8.41
C VAL A 217 -9.19 -10.74 -8.16
N TRP A 218 -10.11 -10.64 -9.10
CA TRP A 218 -11.37 -9.89 -8.95
C TRP A 218 -12.55 -10.80 -8.62
N HIS A 219 -12.69 -11.96 -9.30
CA HIS A 219 -13.91 -12.77 -9.27
C HIS A 219 -13.65 -14.24 -8.89
N SER A 220 -12.50 -14.84 -9.26
CA SER A 220 -12.18 -16.21 -8.89
C SER A 220 -11.78 -16.31 -7.42
N SER A 221 -12.62 -16.92 -6.60
CA SER A 221 -12.27 -17.19 -5.17
C SER A 221 -11.04 -18.09 -5.05
N ALA A 222 -10.82 -19.00 -6.01
CA ALA A 222 -9.66 -19.87 -6.04
C ALA A 222 -8.36 -19.05 -6.20
N ASP A 223 -8.32 -18.18 -7.20
CA ASP A 223 -7.16 -17.34 -7.48
C ASP A 223 -6.91 -16.33 -6.36
N ILE A 224 -7.96 -15.66 -5.87
CA ILE A 224 -7.88 -14.69 -4.78
C ILE A 224 -7.24 -15.32 -3.54
N ILE A 225 -7.78 -16.44 -3.04
CA ILE A 225 -7.33 -17.10 -1.82
C ILE A 225 -5.91 -17.64 -1.99
N ASN A 226 -5.63 -18.33 -3.11
CA ASN A 226 -4.32 -18.92 -3.36
C ASN A 226 -3.25 -17.87 -3.66
N SER A 227 -3.59 -16.74 -4.26
CA SER A 227 -2.64 -15.63 -4.48
C SER A 227 -2.19 -14.99 -3.17
N VAL A 228 -3.11 -14.79 -2.21
CA VAL A 228 -2.74 -14.33 -0.86
C VAL A 228 -1.86 -15.35 -0.17
N ALA A 229 -2.24 -16.63 -0.18
CA ALA A 229 -1.46 -17.70 0.43
C ALA A 229 -0.06 -17.83 -0.19
N ASN A 230 0.05 -17.77 -1.52
CA ASN A 230 1.32 -17.78 -2.24
C ASN A 230 2.23 -16.62 -1.82
N TYR A 231 1.68 -15.41 -1.68
CA TYR A 231 2.43 -14.25 -1.19
C TYR A 231 3.07 -14.53 0.17
N PHE A 232 2.30 -14.98 1.15
CA PHE A 232 2.78 -15.25 2.50
C PHE A 232 3.81 -16.38 2.53
N SER A 233 3.54 -17.48 1.82
CA SER A 233 4.47 -18.61 1.68
C SER A 233 5.81 -18.17 1.08
N LYS A 234 5.80 -17.35 0.01
CA LYS A 234 7.02 -16.82 -0.62
C LYS A 234 7.80 -15.84 0.27
N HIS A 235 7.16 -15.26 1.29
CA HIS A 235 7.81 -14.39 2.26
C HIS A 235 8.27 -15.11 3.54
N GLY A 236 8.19 -16.45 3.58
CA GLY A 236 8.69 -17.25 4.69
C GLY A 236 7.70 -17.40 5.85
N TRP A 237 6.39 -17.44 5.55
CA TRP A 237 5.38 -17.78 6.55
C TRP A 237 5.57 -19.19 7.08
N ASP A 238 5.51 -19.35 8.40
CA ASP A 238 5.51 -20.64 9.08
C ASP A 238 4.16 -20.85 9.78
N GLY A 239 3.29 -21.69 9.18
CA GLY A 239 1.96 -21.97 9.72
C GLY A 239 1.96 -22.75 11.03
N SER A 240 3.08 -23.34 11.45
CA SER A 240 3.19 -24.02 12.74
C SER A 240 3.45 -23.06 13.89
N ARG A 241 3.77 -21.81 13.62
CA ARG A 241 4.19 -20.79 14.58
C ARG A 241 3.10 -19.72 14.79
N PRO A 242 3.09 -19.06 15.96
CA PRO A 242 2.18 -17.96 16.25
C PRO A 242 2.60 -16.71 15.49
N VAL A 243 1.77 -15.66 15.60
CA VAL A 243 2.07 -14.34 15.00
C VAL A 243 2.54 -13.36 16.06
N ALA A 244 1.71 -13.13 17.09
CA ALA A 244 1.98 -12.20 18.17
C ALA A 244 1.37 -12.66 19.48
N HIS A 245 1.86 -12.09 20.59
CA HIS A 245 1.31 -12.25 21.93
C HIS A 245 1.43 -10.95 22.72
N TRP A 246 0.31 -10.42 23.23
CA TRP A 246 0.34 -9.25 24.09
C TRP A 246 0.90 -9.58 25.47
N LEU A 247 1.94 -8.86 25.88
CA LEU A 247 2.52 -8.98 27.23
C LEU A 247 1.84 -8.03 28.22
N GLY A 248 1.15 -6.99 27.73
CA GLY A 248 0.48 -5.99 28.55
C GLY A 248 1.25 -4.69 28.66
N LYS A 249 0.97 -3.92 29.74
CA LYS A 249 1.50 -2.57 29.91
C LYS A 249 3.04 -2.54 29.94
N GLU A 250 3.63 -1.61 29.19
CA GLU A 250 5.09 -1.36 29.15
C GLU A 250 5.67 -1.17 30.56
N SER A 251 4.97 -0.44 31.43
CA SER A 251 5.41 -0.18 32.80
C SER A 251 5.60 -1.43 33.66
N SER A 252 4.93 -2.54 33.31
CA SER A 252 5.05 -3.84 33.98
C SER A 252 6.23 -4.68 33.44
N HIS A 253 6.85 -4.25 32.31
CA HIS A 253 7.88 -4.98 31.60
C HIS A 253 9.10 -4.11 31.27
N LYS A 254 9.57 -3.33 32.25
CA LYS A 254 10.67 -2.34 32.06
C LYS A 254 11.93 -2.93 31.42
N GLN A 255 12.27 -4.19 31.75
CA GLN A 255 13.45 -4.87 31.20
C GLN A 255 13.32 -5.13 29.70
N LEU A 256 12.08 -5.32 29.19
CA LEU A 256 11.79 -5.59 27.80
C LEU A 256 11.53 -4.31 26.98
N ALA A 257 11.34 -3.15 27.65
CA ALA A 257 10.99 -1.90 27.01
C ALA A 257 12.05 -1.42 26.00
N GLU A 258 13.32 -1.60 26.32
CA GLU A 258 14.40 -1.21 25.40
C GLU A 258 14.46 -2.07 24.12
N HIS A 259 14.17 -3.37 24.24
CA HIS A 259 14.00 -4.24 23.07
C HIS A 259 12.80 -3.80 22.24
N ALA A 260 11.66 -3.52 22.90
CA ALA A 260 10.43 -3.12 22.22
C ALA A 260 10.57 -1.80 21.42
N LYS A 261 11.38 -0.85 21.89
CA LYS A 261 11.70 0.39 21.16
C LYS A 261 12.48 0.15 19.88
N LYS A 262 13.31 -0.90 19.83
CA LYS A 262 14.09 -1.27 18.64
C LYS A 262 13.26 -2.01 17.60
N GLY A 263 12.23 -2.75 18.03
CA GLY A 263 11.35 -3.51 17.17
C GLY A 263 12.13 -4.43 16.21
N PHE A 264 11.81 -4.40 14.92
CA PHE A 264 12.45 -5.24 13.90
C PHE A 264 13.96 -5.05 13.70
N LYS A 265 14.58 -4.13 14.41
CA LYS A 265 16.05 -3.99 14.43
C LYS A 265 16.72 -4.89 15.47
N ASP A 266 15.94 -5.53 16.35
CA ASP A 266 16.46 -6.31 17.48
C ASP A 266 15.75 -7.68 17.56
N TRP A 267 16.20 -8.61 16.72
CA TRP A 267 15.72 -9.98 16.68
C TRP A 267 16.60 -10.87 17.56
N VAL A 268 15.96 -11.62 18.45
CA VAL A 268 16.62 -12.57 19.37
C VAL A 268 15.98 -13.96 19.25
N LYS A 269 16.64 -14.99 19.80
CA LYS A 269 15.99 -16.28 20.04
C LYS A 269 15.04 -16.17 21.22
N LEU A 270 13.91 -16.87 21.15
CA LEU A 270 12.96 -16.84 22.27
C LEU A 270 13.59 -17.40 23.56
N SER A 271 14.46 -18.41 23.48
CA SER A 271 15.22 -18.93 24.62
C SER A 271 15.94 -17.85 25.41
N ASP A 272 16.48 -16.82 24.74
CA ASP A 272 17.31 -15.79 25.38
C ASP A 272 16.51 -14.88 26.31
N ILE A 273 15.20 -14.71 26.03
CA ILE A 273 14.31 -13.83 26.78
C ILE A 273 13.17 -14.55 27.49
N ARG A 274 13.02 -15.87 27.30
CA ARG A 274 11.89 -16.65 27.84
C ARG A 274 11.68 -16.50 29.33
N HIS A 275 12.77 -16.41 30.10
CA HIS A 275 12.74 -16.24 31.56
C HIS A 275 12.10 -14.91 32.03
N GLN A 276 11.94 -13.93 31.11
CA GLN A 276 11.32 -12.62 31.37
C GLN A 276 9.85 -12.57 30.91
N LEU A 277 9.35 -13.66 30.28
CA LEU A 277 8.04 -13.70 29.66
C LEU A 277 7.05 -14.50 30.51
N PRO A 278 5.73 -14.22 30.39
CA PRO A 278 4.71 -15.09 30.94
C PRO A 278 4.76 -16.45 30.26
N LYS A 279 3.98 -17.42 30.80
CA LYS A 279 3.83 -18.72 30.15
C LYS A 279 3.18 -18.55 28.77
N LEU A 280 3.90 -18.93 27.75
CA LEU A 280 3.44 -18.93 26.37
C LEU A 280 2.80 -20.28 26.01
N ASP A 281 1.93 -20.29 24.98
CA ASP A 281 1.39 -21.55 24.47
C ASP A 281 2.48 -22.39 23.74
N LYS A 282 2.14 -23.67 23.43
CA LYS A 282 3.08 -24.65 22.87
C LYS A 282 3.59 -24.34 21.45
N ARG A 283 2.97 -23.38 20.74
CA ARG A 283 3.40 -22.96 19.40
C ARG A 283 4.67 -22.11 19.45
N TRP A 284 4.95 -21.48 20.60
CA TRP A 284 6.18 -20.72 20.83
C TRP A 284 7.31 -21.66 21.22
N GLN A 285 8.29 -21.81 20.34
CA GLN A 285 9.45 -22.69 20.54
C GLN A 285 10.70 -21.89 20.94
N ASP A 286 11.65 -22.50 21.64
CA ASP A 286 12.84 -21.83 22.16
C ASP A 286 13.76 -21.30 21.05
N ASP A 287 13.76 -21.94 19.88
CA ASP A 287 14.54 -21.54 18.70
C ASP A 287 13.86 -20.49 17.82
N ASP A 288 12.61 -20.10 18.16
CA ASP A 288 11.89 -19.07 17.41
C ASP A 288 12.66 -17.75 17.36
N LYS A 289 12.71 -17.16 16.17
CA LYS A 289 13.19 -15.81 15.97
C LYS A 289 12.08 -14.82 16.32
N VAL A 290 12.25 -14.09 17.42
CA VAL A 290 11.25 -13.17 17.96
C VAL A 290 11.81 -11.77 18.15
N THR A 291 10.95 -10.81 18.24
CA THR A 291 11.25 -9.46 18.73
C THR A 291 10.09 -8.91 19.52
N LEU A 292 10.29 -7.77 20.15
CA LEU A 292 9.29 -7.04 20.90
C LEU A 292 8.92 -5.76 20.17
N ILE A 293 7.68 -5.35 20.24
CA ILE A 293 7.21 -4.08 19.69
C ILE A 293 6.39 -3.32 20.75
N GLU A 294 6.47 -2.00 20.72
CA GLU A 294 5.63 -1.11 21.51
C GLU A 294 4.46 -0.61 20.65
N MET A 295 3.26 -0.66 21.20
CA MET A 295 2.05 -0.14 20.55
C MET A 295 1.20 0.63 21.55
N THR A 296 0.51 1.68 21.10
CA THR A 296 -0.41 2.45 21.95
C THR A 296 -1.83 1.95 21.78
N SER A 297 -2.28 1.13 22.75
CA SER A 297 -3.64 0.62 22.85
C SER A 297 -4.54 1.55 23.68
N LYS A 298 -5.82 1.17 23.88
CA LYS A 298 -6.72 1.86 24.83
C LYS A 298 -6.24 1.81 26.29
N LYS A 299 -5.37 0.87 26.63
CA LYS A 299 -4.78 0.72 27.98
C LYS A 299 -3.48 1.52 28.15
N GLY A 300 -3.08 2.29 27.13
CA GLY A 300 -1.83 3.03 27.08
C GLY A 300 -0.76 2.29 26.26
N LYS A 301 0.52 2.52 26.59
CA LYS A 301 1.63 1.81 25.96
C LYS A 301 1.68 0.36 26.43
N GLU A 302 1.63 -0.56 25.48
CA GLU A 302 1.72 -2.01 25.71
C GLU A 302 2.85 -2.59 24.86
N ILE A 303 3.40 -3.69 25.33
CA ILE A 303 4.42 -4.48 24.61
C ILE A 303 3.78 -5.74 24.07
N ALA A 304 4.13 -6.10 22.85
CA ALA A 304 3.82 -7.40 22.25
C ALA A 304 5.10 -8.13 21.87
N LEU A 305 5.15 -9.42 22.20
CA LEU A 305 6.09 -10.37 21.63
C LEU A 305 5.59 -10.75 20.23
N VAL A 306 6.45 -10.67 19.22
CA VAL A 306 6.08 -10.99 17.85
C VAL A 306 7.07 -11.98 17.23
N HIS A 307 6.52 -12.97 16.54
CA HIS A 307 7.25 -13.94 15.74
C HIS A 307 7.61 -13.36 14.35
N TYR A 308 8.46 -14.04 13.60
CA TYR A 308 8.79 -13.66 12.22
C TYR A 308 7.55 -13.58 11.32
N ASN A 309 6.50 -14.35 11.58
CA ASN A 309 5.21 -14.25 10.88
C ASN A 309 4.58 -12.86 10.94
N PHE A 310 4.74 -12.15 12.05
CA PHE A 310 4.30 -10.74 12.16
C PHE A 310 5.05 -9.83 11.18
N TYR A 311 6.36 -10.04 11.04
CA TYR A 311 7.15 -9.33 10.02
C TYR A 311 6.67 -9.68 8.60
N VAL A 312 6.32 -10.95 8.33
CA VAL A 312 5.78 -11.36 7.02
C VAL A 312 4.48 -10.60 6.71
N ILE A 313 3.58 -10.40 7.68
CA ILE A 313 2.39 -9.55 7.46
C ILE A 313 2.81 -8.12 7.12
N THR A 314 3.84 -7.57 7.76
CA THR A 314 4.32 -6.21 7.43
C THR A 314 4.97 -6.09 6.05
N ARG A 315 5.25 -7.20 5.36
CA ARG A 315 5.65 -7.17 3.94
C ARG A 315 4.49 -6.82 3.02
N TRP A 316 3.27 -7.21 3.43
CA TRP A 316 2.04 -6.82 2.74
C TRP A 316 1.73 -5.34 2.95
N ASN A 317 1.62 -4.91 4.20
CA ASN A 317 1.44 -3.50 4.58
C ASN A 317 2.41 -3.15 5.72
N ARG A 318 3.30 -2.17 5.50
CA ARG A 318 4.39 -1.77 6.42
C ARG A 318 3.87 -1.03 7.66
N SER A 319 2.93 -1.64 8.37
CA SER A 319 2.33 -1.07 9.58
C SER A 319 2.21 -2.14 10.67
N TYR A 320 2.69 -1.84 11.87
CA TYR A 320 2.46 -2.68 13.05
C TYR A 320 0.98 -2.74 13.39
N ASN A 321 0.25 -1.62 13.22
CA ASN A 321 -1.18 -1.55 13.44
C ASN A 321 -1.92 -2.53 12.53
N TYR A 322 -1.57 -2.55 11.24
CA TYR A 322 -2.14 -3.48 10.28
C TYR A 322 -1.86 -4.93 10.67
N ALA A 323 -0.59 -5.26 10.95
CA ALA A 323 -0.20 -6.64 11.27
C ALA A 323 -0.88 -7.15 12.55
N MET A 324 -0.99 -6.31 13.59
CA MET A 324 -1.70 -6.67 14.82
C MET A 324 -3.21 -6.82 14.59
N ALA A 325 -3.81 -5.94 13.79
CA ALA A 325 -5.24 -6.05 13.47
C ALA A 325 -5.56 -7.32 12.66
N ILE A 326 -4.69 -7.72 11.72
CA ILE A 326 -4.82 -9.03 11.03
C ILE A 326 -4.76 -10.18 12.03
N THR A 327 -3.79 -10.17 12.94
CA THR A 327 -3.63 -11.21 13.97
C THR A 327 -4.89 -11.32 14.82
N GLU A 328 -5.35 -10.22 15.40
CA GLU A 328 -6.54 -10.22 16.28
C GLU A 328 -7.85 -10.52 15.52
N LEU A 329 -7.97 -10.08 14.28
CA LEU A 329 -9.16 -10.41 13.47
C LEU A 329 -9.20 -11.90 13.11
N ALA A 330 -8.05 -12.51 12.81
CA ALA A 330 -7.94 -13.95 12.57
C ALA A 330 -8.30 -14.75 13.83
N GLU A 331 -7.79 -14.37 14.99
CA GLU A 331 -8.13 -14.97 16.28
C GLU A 331 -9.63 -14.85 16.60
N LEU A 332 -10.23 -13.69 16.31
CA LEU A 332 -11.66 -13.46 16.51
C LEU A 332 -12.54 -14.32 15.57
N MET A 333 -12.03 -14.73 14.40
CA MET A 333 -12.72 -15.67 13.52
C MET A 333 -12.61 -17.13 14.00
N ASP A 334 -11.48 -17.52 14.59
CA ASP A 334 -11.24 -18.88 15.11
C ASP A 334 -11.92 -19.13 16.47
N CYS A 335 -12.38 -18.08 17.14
CA CYS A 335 -12.96 -18.16 18.47
C CYS A 335 -14.32 -18.88 18.47
N LYS A 336 -14.34 -20.18 18.82
CA LYS A 336 -15.57 -20.97 18.94
C LYS A 336 -16.55 -20.45 20.01
N ALA A 337 -16.05 -19.73 21.03
CA ALA A 337 -16.88 -19.15 22.08
C ALA A 337 -17.62 -17.88 21.65
N CYS A 338 -17.27 -17.28 20.50
CA CYS A 338 -17.92 -16.07 20.00
C CYS A 338 -19.19 -16.34 19.19
N GLU A 339 -19.50 -17.61 18.88
CA GLU A 339 -20.70 -18.00 18.13
C GLU A 339 -22.00 -17.92 18.97
N THR A 340 -21.92 -17.87 20.30
CA THR A 340 -23.06 -17.92 21.21
C THR A 340 -23.61 -16.55 21.61
N HIS A 341 -23.04 -15.44 21.12
CA HIS A 341 -23.44 -14.07 21.48
C HIS A 341 -23.64 -13.14 20.27
N ALA A 342 -23.94 -13.67 19.08
CA ALA A 342 -24.28 -12.89 17.90
C ALA A 342 -25.76 -12.88 17.60
#